data_10656b140f641e13e5929079326296f3
#
_entry.id   10656b140f641e13e5929079326296f3
#
_cell.length_a   1.000
_cell.length_b   1.000
_cell.length_c   1.000
_cell.angle_alpha   90.00
_cell.angle_beta   90.00
_cell.angle_gamma   90.00
#
_symmetry.space_group_name_H-M   'P 1'
#
loop_
_entity.id
_entity.type
_entity.pdbx_description
1 polymer ?
#
loop_
_entity_poly.entity_id
_entity_poly.type
_entity_poly.pdbx_seq_one_letter_code
_entity_poly.pdbx_strand_id
1 'polypeptide(L)'
;MLPSCLGDHSKPDLVLKNFKVDSDQEKLLAALTETLIPTTSTPGARDVSAHLFVLKMMDDCYSPEDQDKFFKGMRRLDDAARSTLGTSFAAAAGPRRESLLKTIDGGKTSGDELSFFYSTTKKQTILAYSSSSWFLTKVQVYELVPGRFHGCMPVQQQQKSTS
;
A
#
# COMPACT_ATOMS: atom_id res chain seq x y z
N MET A 1 -18.43 -0.25 40.07
CA MET A 1 -17.37 -0.96 39.33
C MET A 1 -17.80 -1.01 37.87
N LEU A 2 -17.17 -0.20 37.03
CA LEU A 2 -17.43 -0.20 35.56
C LEU A 2 -16.51 -1.24 34.92
N PRO A 3 -17.01 -2.16 34.11
CA PRO A 3 -16.13 -3.06 33.35
C PRO A 3 -15.40 -2.24 32.29
N SER A 4 -14.09 -2.15 32.47
CA SER A 4 -13.20 -1.65 31.39
C SER A 4 -13.22 -2.66 30.26
N CYS A 5 -13.81 -2.30 29.13
CA CYS A 5 -13.64 -3.04 27.90
C CYS A 5 -12.19 -2.86 27.43
N LEU A 6 -11.31 -3.74 27.90
CA LEU A 6 -10.05 -4.02 27.21
C LEU A 6 -10.41 -4.81 25.94
N GLY A 7 -10.86 -4.10 24.91
CA GLY A 7 -10.91 -4.63 23.56
C GLY A 7 -9.49 -4.86 23.10
N ASP A 8 -9.18 -6.11 22.80
CA ASP A 8 -7.96 -6.50 22.12
C ASP A 8 -7.93 -5.79 20.75
N HIS A 9 -7.09 -4.75 20.62
CA HIS A 9 -6.91 -3.98 19.38
C HIS A 9 -6.02 -4.72 18.35
N SER A 10 -5.92 -6.04 18.46
CA SER A 10 -5.18 -6.87 17.52
C SER A 10 -6.05 -7.20 16.31
N LYS A 11 -5.90 -6.44 15.26
CA LYS A 11 -6.45 -6.47 13.90
C LYS A 11 -7.85 -5.86 13.78
N PRO A 12 -8.00 -4.79 12.98
CA PRO A 12 -9.32 -4.42 12.52
C PRO A 12 -9.89 -5.60 11.73
N ASP A 13 -11.03 -6.12 12.18
CA ASP A 13 -11.81 -7.10 11.42
C ASP A 13 -12.23 -6.42 10.12
N LEU A 14 -11.49 -6.67 9.04
CA LEU A 14 -11.81 -6.11 7.73
C LEU A 14 -13.03 -6.83 7.17
N VAL A 15 -14.20 -6.27 7.40
CA VAL A 15 -15.45 -6.77 6.81
C VAL A 15 -15.53 -6.26 5.38
N LEU A 16 -15.35 -7.18 4.41
CA LEU A 16 -15.57 -6.97 2.99
C LEU A 16 -16.99 -7.46 2.62
N LYS A 17 -17.68 -6.71 1.75
CA LYS A 17 -19.08 -6.93 1.39
C LYS A 17 -19.23 -7.67 0.07
N ASN A 18 -18.41 -7.30 -0.92
CA ASN A 18 -18.59 -7.70 -2.31
C ASN A 18 -17.71 -8.89 -2.73
N PHE A 19 -16.62 -9.17 -1.99
CA PHE A 19 -15.74 -10.30 -2.26
C PHE A 19 -15.10 -10.85 -0.98
N LYS A 20 -14.52 -12.04 -1.10
CA LYS A 20 -13.75 -12.67 -0.02
C LYS A 20 -12.28 -12.73 -0.43
N VAL A 21 -11.40 -12.53 0.52
CA VAL A 21 -9.94 -12.63 0.36
C VAL A 21 -9.45 -13.81 1.19
N ASP A 22 -8.68 -14.68 0.59
CA ASP A 22 -8.02 -15.75 1.32
C ASP A 22 -6.70 -15.26 1.95
N SER A 23 -6.17 -16.06 2.88
CA SER A 23 -4.95 -15.72 3.62
C SER A 23 -3.73 -15.52 2.70
N ASP A 24 -3.67 -16.21 1.56
CA ASP A 24 -2.51 -16.11 0.67
C ASP A 24 -2.58 -14.87 -0.21
N GLN A 25 -3.78 -14.48 -0.62
CA GLN A 25 -4.04 -13.20 -1.29
C GLN A 25 -3.71 -12.01 -0.37
N GLU A 26 -4.12 -12.07 0.90
CA GLU A 26 -3.79 -11.03 1.88
C GLU A 26 -2.27 -10.94 2.10
N LYS A 27 -1.58 -12.08 2.28
CA LYS A 27 -0.12 -12.12 2.41
C LYS A 27 0.60 -11.57 1.19
N LEU A 28 0.12 -11.89 -0.02
CA LEU A 28 0.67 -11.37 -1.26
C LEU A 28 0.54 -9.86 -1.32
N LEU A 29 -0.65 -9.34 -1.02
CA LEU A 29 -0.90 -7.91 -1.04
C LEU A 29 -0.08 -7.18 0.04
N ALA A 30 0.02 -7.74 1.24
CA ALA A 30 0.87 -7.21 2.30
C ALA A 30 2.35 -7.19 1.90
N ALA A 31 2.82 -8.24 1.21
CA ALA A 31 4.19 -8.30 0.70
C ALA A 31 4.43 -7.29 -0.43
N LEU A 32 3.44 -7.05 -1.29
CA LEU A 32 3.52 -6.07 -2.36
C LEU A 32 3.58 -4.64 -1.80
N THR A 33 2.65 -4.29 -0.90
CA THR A 33 2.63 -2.96 -0.27
C THR A 33 3.91 -2.66 0.51
N GLU A 34 4.44 -3.64 1.24
CA GLU A 34 5.73 -3.55 1.95
C GLU A 34 6.91 -3.42 1.00
N THR A 35 6.86 -4.01 -0.20
CA THR A 35 7.91 -3.84 -1.20
C THR A 35 7.87 -2.45 -1.83
N LEU A 36 6.68 -1.84 -1.93
CA LEU A 36 6.52 -0.47 -2.44
C LEU A 36 6.99 0.60 -1.44
N ILE A 37 6.67 0.44 -0.16
CA ILE A 37 7.09 1.34 0.94
C ILE A 37 7.60 0.47 2.09
N PRO A 38 8.91 0.13 2.08
CA PRO A 38 9.48 -0.76 3.07
C PRO A 38 9.66 -0.08 4.43
N THR A 39 9.55 -0.85 5.48
CA THR A 39 9.95 -0.45 6.83
C THR A 39 11.46 -0.20 6.87
N THR A 40 11.85 0.96 7.39
CA THR A 40 13.26 1.38 7.55
C THR A 40 13.45 1.99 8.93
N SER A 41 14.04 3.18 9.04
CA SER A 41 13.97 4.02 10.25
C SER A 41 12.59 4.64 10.46
N THR A 42 11.72 4.53 9.45
CA THR A 42 10.32 4.94 9.48
C THR A 42 9.42 3.73 9.27
N PRO A 43 8.18 3.75 9.77
CA PRO A 43 7.21 2.69 9.49
C PRO A 43 7.02 2.46 7.99
N GLY A 44 6.84 1.22 7.58
CA GLY A 44 6.51 0.84 6.21
C GLY A 44 5.01 0.77 5.95
N ALA A 45 4.64 0.39 4.72
CA ALA A 45 3.23 0.25 4.35
C ALA A 45 2.51 -0.83 5.17
N ARG A 46 3.23 -1.87 5.62
CA ARG A 46 2.68 -2.93 6.44
C ARG A 46 2.31 -2.43 7.84
N ASP A 47 3.14 -1.56 8.43
CA ASP A 47 2.92 -1.02 9.77
C ASP A 47 1.68 -0.13 9.83
N VAL A 48 1.35 0.55 8.73
CA VAL A 48 0.12 1.35 8.59
C VAL A 48 -1.04 0.56 8.00
N SER A 49 -0.92 -0.77 7.87
CA SER A 49 -1.97 -1.65 7.33
C SER A 49 -2.46 -1.24 5.93
N ALA A 50 -1.58 -0.73 5.08
CA ALA A 50 -1.94 -0.23 3.76
C ALA A 50 -2.62 -1.28 2.87
N HIS A 51 -2.26 -2.57 3.00
CA HIS A 51 -2.90 -3.67 2.28
C HIS A 51 -4.39 -3.81 2.61
N LEU A 52 -4.78 -3.60 3.87
CA LEU A 52 -6.19 -3.62 4.28
C LEU A 52 -6.96 -2.43 3.70
N PHE A 53 -6.32 -1.26 3.65
CA PHE A 53 -6.89 -0.09 2.99
C PHE A 53 -7.12 -0.34 1.49
N VAL A 54 -6.15 -0.94 0.79
CA VAL A 54 -6.30 -1.31 -0.63
C VAL A 54 -7.52 -2.21 -0.83
N LEU A 55 -7.66 -3.26 -0.02
CA LEU A 55 -8.82 -4.17 -0.09
C LEU A 55 -10.14 -3.44 0.18
N LYS A 56 -10.16 -2.56 1.16
CA LYS A 56 -11.36 -1.78 1.48
C LYS A 56 -11.74 -0.82 0.36
N MET A 57 -10.78 -0.15 -0.26
CA MET A 57 -11.02 0.71 -1.41
C MET A 57 -11.54 -0.08 -2.61
N MET A 58 -10.99 -1.28 -2.85
CA MET A 58 -11.49 -2.16 -3.91
C MET A 58 -12.94 -2.59 -3.66
N ASP A 59 -13.29 -2.88 -2.41
CA ASP A 59 -14.63 -3.31 -2.03
C ASP A 59 -15.69 -2.20 -2.15
N ASP A 60 -15.35 -0.99 -1.67
CA ASP A 60 -16.33 0.10 -1.55
C ASP A 60 -16.38 1.02 -2.78
N CYS A 61 -15.29 1.12 -3.58
CA CYS A 61 -15.13 2.19 -4.56
C CYS A 61 -14.97 1.70 -6.01
N TYR A 62 -14.81 0.40 -6.24
CA TYR A 62 -14.57 -0.13 -7.58
C TYR A 62 -15.73 -0.99 -8.08
N SER A 63 -15.95 -0.99 -9.39
CA SER A 63 -16.98 -1.81 -10.01
C SER A 63 -16.67 -3.31 -9.87
N PRO A 64 -17.67 -4.20 -9.93
CA PRO A 64 -17.44 -5.64 -9.91
C PRO A 64 -16.48 -6.12 -11.01
N GLU A 65 -16.49 -5.47 -12.18
CA GLU A 65 -15.60 -5.76 -13.29
C GLU A 65 -14.14 -5.41 -12.95
N ASP A 66 -13.92 -4.25 -12.31
CA ASP A 66 -12.61 -3.82 -11.84
C ASP A 66 -12.10 -4.71 -10.70
N GLN A 67 -12.99 -5.14 -9.80
CA GLN A 67 -12.66 -6.09 -8.74
C GLN A 67 -12.18 -7.42 -9.34
N ASP A 68 -12.89 -7.97 -10.33
CA ASP A 68 -12.49 -9.20 -11.02
C ASP A 68 -11.14 -9.03 -11.74
N LYS A 69 -10.97 -7.90 -12.44
CA LYS A 69 -9.70 -7.53 -13.09
C LYS A 69 -8.55 -7.43 -12.09
N PHE A 70 -8.80 -6.85 -10.92
CA PHE A 70 -7.82 -6.72 -9.84
C PHE A 70 -7.35 -8.09 -9.34
N PHE A 71 -8.27 -9.01 -9.05
CA PHE A 71 -7.91 -10.35 -8.58
C PHE A 71 -7.26 -11.20 -9.68
N LYS A 72 -7.63 -11.03 -10.95
CA LYS A 72 -6.91 -11.64 -12.08
C LYS A 72 -5.47 -11.15 -12.16
N GLY A 73 -5.25 -9.84 -12.02
CA GLY A 73 -3.93 -9.24 -11.99
C GLY A 73 -3.09 -9.71 -10.80
N MET A 74 -3.70 -9.87 -9.62
CA MET A 74 -3.05 -10.42 -8.43
C MET A 74 -2.52 -11.85 -8.69
N ARG A 75 -3.35 -12.73 -9.30
CA ARG A 75 -2.92 -14.08 -9.67
C ARG A 75 -1.77 -14.05 -10.69
N ARG A 76 -1.84 -13.19 -11.71
CA ARG A 76 -0.76 -13.03 -12.70
C ARG A 76 0.56 -12.57 -12.08
N LEU A 77 0.52 -11.73 -11.02
CA LEU A 77 1.73 -11.37 -10.29
C LEU A 77 2.35 -12.59 -9.59
N ASP A 78 1.54 -13.44 -8.96
CA ASP A 78 2.06 -14.65 -8.29
C ASP A 78 2.59 -15.67 -9.30
N ASP A 79 1.92 -15.84 -10.44
CA ASP A 79 2.38 -16.69 -11.53
C ASP A 79 3.72 -16.18 -12.12
N ALA A 80 3.86 -14.87 -12.32
CA ALA A 80 5.11 -14.26 -12.75
C ALA A 80 6.22 -14.46 -11.72
N ALA A 81 5.92 -14.36 -10.43
CA ALA A 81 6.88 -14.63 -9.37
C ALA A 81 7.29 -16.11 -9.35
N ARG A 82 6.35 -17.05 -9.45
CA ARG A 82 6.65 -18.48 -9.50
C ARG A 82 7.52 -18.85 -10.70
N SER A 83 7.25 -18.28 -11.87
CA SER A 83 8.03 -18.55 -13.09
C SER A 83 9.43 -17.93 -13.05
N THR A 84 9.58 -16.72 -12.50
CA THR A 84 10.85 -15.98 -12.52
C THR A 84 11.70 -16.22 -11.28
N LEU A 85 11.06 -16.33 -10.11
CA LEU A 85 11.75 -16.43 -8.82
C LEU A 85 11.75 -17.86 -8.25
N GLY A 86 10.95 -18.77 -8.84
CA GLY A 86 10.79 -20.16 -8.36
C GLY A 86 9.94 -20.29 -7.08
N THR A 87 9.30 -19.22 -6.63
CA THR A 87 8.48 -19.19 -5.41
C THR A 87 7.35 -18.19 -5.53
N SER A 88 6.36 -18.25 -4.62
CA SER A 88 5.29 -17.27 -4.58
C SER A 88 5.84 -15.86 -4.30
N PHE A 89 5.13 -14.82 -4.76
CA PHE A 89 5.53 -13.44 -4.53
C PHE A 89 5.69 -13.12 -3.03
N ALA A 90 4.77 -13.61 -2.21
CA ALA A 90 4.78 -13.38 -0.76
C ALA A 90 6.00 -14.02 -0.06
N ALA A 91 6.44 -15.21 -0.53
CA ALA A 91 7.57 -15.94 0.05
C ALA A 91 8.93 -15.49 -0.48
N ALA A 92 8.97 -14.73 -1.59
CA ALA A 92 10.22 -14.25 -2.16
C ALA A 92 10.89 -13.21 -1.26
N ALA A 93 12.23 -13.16 -1.30
CA ALA A 93 13.00 -12.16 -0.58
C ALA A 93 12.77 -10.74 -1.15
N GLY A 94 12.82 -9.71 -0.29
CA GLY A 94 12.55 -8.31 -0.66
C GLY A 94 13.27 -7.83 -1.93
N PRO A 95 14.60 -7.97 -2.05
CA PRO A 95 15.33 -7.54 -3.25
C PRO A 95 14.88 -8.24 -4.54
N ARG A 96 14.47 -9.52 -4.44
CA ARG A 96 13.95 -10.27 -5.60
C ARG A 96 12.57 -9.78 -6.02
N ARG A 97 11.70 -9.47 -5.04
CA ARG A 97 10.39 -8.83 -5.31
C ARG A 97 10.56 -7.48 -5.98
N GLU A 98 11.46 -6.65 -5.48
CA GLU A 98 11.75 -5.33 -6.05
C GLU A 98 12.24 -5.43 -7.50
N SER A 99 13.14 -6.36 -7.81
CA SER A 99 13.63 -6.61 -9.16
C SER A 99 12.49 -7.01 -10.11
N LEU A 100 11.60 -7.90 -9.67
CA LEU A 100 10.42 -8.31 -10.45
C LEU A 100 9.49 -7.12 -10.71
N LEU A 101 9.22 -6.30 -9.69
CA LEU A 101 8.35 -5.13 -9.81
C LEU A 101 8.95 -4.06 -10.75
N LYS A 102 10.26 -3.85 -10.76
CA LYS A 102 10.94 -2.97 -11.72
C LYS A 102 10.74 -3.44 -13.17
N THR A 103 10.76 -4.74 -13.39
CA THR A 103 10.50 -5.31 -14.73
C THR A 103 9.04 -5.07 -15.15
N ILE A 104 8.09 -5.22 -14.24
CA ILE A 104 6.66 -4.96 -14.50
C ILE A 104 6.40 -3.47 -14.75
N ASP A 105 6.97 -2.59 -13.94
CA ASP A 105 6.80 -1.12 -14.05
C ASP A 105 7.43 -0.58 -15.37
N GLY A 106 8.56 -1.15 -15.80
CA GLY A 106 9.23 -0.82 -17.07
C GLY A 106 8.56 -1.42 -18.32
N GLY A 107 7.79 -2.47 -18.16
CA GLY A 107 7.03 -3.10 -19.25
C GLY A 107 5.76 -2.28 -19.55
N LYS A 108 5.73 -1.63 -20.72
CA LYS A 108 4.56 -0.88 -21.21
C LYS A 108 3.40 -1.80 -21.61
N THR A 109 2.97 -2.69 -20.73
CA THR A 109 1.78 -3.53 -20.99
C THR A 109 0.54 -2.72 -20.57
N SER A 110 0.23 -1.70 -21.36
CA SER A 110 -0.93 -0.84 -21.15
C SER A 110 -2.20 -1.66 -21.37
N GLY A 111 -3.03 -1.79 -20.36
CA GLY A 111 -4.36 -2.41 -20.45
C GLY A 111 -4.49 -3.85 -19.93
N ASP A 112 -3.41 -4.50 -19.54
CA ASP A 112 -3.42 -5.83 -18.92
C ASP A 112 -3.89 -5.81 -17.46
N GLU A 113 -4.48 -6.93 -17.00
CA GLU A 113 -4.92 -7.08 -15.60
C GLU A 113 -3.77 -6.91 -14.61
N LEU A 114 -2.56 -7.38 -14.93
CA LEU A 114 -1.38 -7.22 -14.09
C LEU A 114 -1.01 -5.73 -13.93
N SER A 115 -1.03 -4.97 -15.02
CA SER A 115 -0.76 -3.53 -15.00
C SER A 115 -1.83 -2.77 -14.19
N PHE A 116 -3.11 -3.14 -14.36
CA PHE A 116 -4.20 -2.57 -13.58
C PHE A 116 -4.04 -2.84 -12.08
N PHE A 117 -3.79 -4.11 -11.72
CA PHE A 117 -3.55 -4.52 -10.33
C PHE A 117 -2.38 -3.76 -9.71
N TYR A 118 -1.23 -3.73 -10.38
CA TYR A 118 -0.02 -3.08 -9.88
C TYR A 118 -0.20 -1.58 -9.72
N SER A 119 -0.71 -0.88 -10.73
CA SER A 119 -0.92 0.57 -10.70
C SER A 119 -1.95 0.98 -9.65
N THR A 120 -3.04 0.22 -9.53
CA THR A 120 -4.08 0.46 -8.53
C THR A 120 -3.52 0.24 -7.12
N THR A 121 -2.82 -0.88 -6.89
CA THR A 121 -2.20 -1.16 -5.59
C THR A 121 -1.18 -0.08 -5.22
N LYS A 122 -0.31 0.32 -6.15
CA LYS A 122 0.68 1.38 -5.95
C LYS A 122 0.01 2.71 -5.54
N LYS A 123 -1.01 3.14 -6.29
CA LYS A 123 -1.77 4.36 -6.01
C LYS A 123 -2.44 4.32 -4.63
N GLN A 124 -3.13 3.24 -4.33
CA GLN A 124 -3.85 3.11 -3.05
C GLN A 124 -2.89 2.93 -1.86
N THR A 125 -1.74 2.28 -2.04
CA THR A 125 -0.70 2.17 -1.02
C THR A 125 -0.12 3.54 -0.64
N ILE A 126 0.19 4.37 -1.65
CA ILE A 126 0.68 5.75 -1.42
C ILE A 126 -0.39 6.56 -0.69
N LEU A 127 -1.65 6.46 -1.09
CA LEU A 127 -2.77 7.15 -0.45
C LEU A 127 -2.91 6.71 1.01
N ALA A 128 -2.93 5.41 1.28
CA ALA A 128 -3.01 4.85 2.63
C ALA A 128 -1.86 5.35 3.52
N TYR A 129 -0.65 5.34 2.99
CA TYR A 129 0.54 5.76 3.72
C TYR A 129 0.49 7.26 4.05
N SER A 130 0.21 8.10 3.05
CA SER A 130 0.18 9.56 3.21
C SER A 130 -1.00 10.06 4.06
N SER A 131 -2.07 9.29 4.17
CA SER A 131 -3.21 9.56 5.08
C SER A 131 -3.12 8.87 6.43
N SER A 132 -2.06 8.09 6.67
CA SER A 132 -1.87 7.42 7.96
C SER A 132 -1.64 8.41 9.10
N SER A 133 -2.09 8.04 10.29
CA SER A 133 -1.87 8.85 11.50
C SER A 133 -0.40 9.18 11.70
N TRP A 134 0.49 8.20 11.45
CA TRP A 134 1.93 8.43 11.58
C TRP A 134 2.43 9.52 10.62
N PHE A 135 2.07 9.43 9.34
CA PHE A 135 2.51 10.41 8.33
C PHE A 135 2.00 11.81 8.64
N LEU A 136 0.71 11.93 8.97
CA LEU A 136 0.07 13.22 9.24
C LEU A 136 0.59 13.88 10.52
N THR A 137 1.02 13.09 11.54
CA THR A 137 1.49 13.64 12.81
C THR A 137 3.01 13.80 12.88
N LYS A 138 3.79 13.05 12.11
CA LYS A 138 5.25 13.03 12.22
C LYS A 138 5.97 13.63 11.00
N VAL A 139 5.36 13.56 9.83
CA VAL A 139 5.95 14.05 8.58
C VAL A 139 5.29 15.35 8.13
N GLN A 140 3.96 15.31 8.02
CA GLN A 140 3.17 16.49 7.68
C GLN A 140 2.57 17.03 8.98
N VAL A 141 3.10 18.14 9.49
CA VAL A 141 2.55 18.77 10.70
C VAL A 141 1.11 19.19 10.42
N TYR A 142 0.18 18.29 10.80
CA TYR A 142 -1.26 18.51 10.63
C TYR A 142 -1.79 19.27 11.83
N GLU A 143 -2.16 20.53 11.62
CA GLU A 143 -2.93 21.30 12.58
C GLU A 143 -4.39 21.36 12.13
N LEU A 144 -5.28 20.77 12.94
CA LEU A 144 -6.73 20.74 12.66
C LEU A 144 -7.32 22.17 12.54
N VAL A 145 -6.78 23.09 13.32
CA VAL A 145 -7.07 24.52 13.24
C VAL A 145 -5.74 25.27 13.20
N PRO A 146 -5.32 25.80 12.03
CA PRO A 146 -4.09 26.57 11.94
C PRO A 146 -4.18 27.79 12.85
N GLY A 147 -3.41 27.81 13.94
CA GLY A 147 -3.45 28.86 14.95
C GLY A 147 -2.91 30.20 14.47
N ARG A 148 -2.21 30.22 13.32
CA ARG A 148 -1.61 31.42 12.74
C ARG A 148 -1.61 31.38 11.21
N PHE A 149 -2.21 32.35 10.60
CA PHE A 149 -2.07 32.61 9.17
C PHE A 149 -0.79 33.40 8.92
N HIS A 150 0.19 32.82 8.26
CA HIS A 150 1.36 33.52 7.75
C HIS A 150 1.20 33.67 6.23
N GLY A 151 0.76 34.84 5.78
CA GLY A 151 0.49 35.11 4.36
C GLY A 151 1.72 35.08 3.45
N CYS A 152 2.91 35.28 4.03
CA CYS A 152 4.18 35.20 3.30
C CYS A 152 5.19 34.39 4.13
N MET A 153 5.62 33.26 3.61
CA MET A 153 6.74 32.49 4.17
C MET A 153 7.95 32.63 3.24
N PRO A 154 9.15 32.97 3.76
CA PRO A 154 10.36 32.96 2.93
C PRO A 154 10.65 31.52 2.48
N VAL A 155 10.86 31.36 1.17
CA VAL A 155 11.29 30.08 0.61
C VAL A 155 12.73 29.83 1.07
N GLN A 156 12.96 28.80 1.90
CA GLN A 156 14.30 28.35 2.23
C GLN A 156 14.97 27.86 0.95
N GLN A 157 16.00 28.58 0.51
CA GLN A 157 16.84 28.12 -0.59
C GLN A 157 17.49 26.79 -0.18
N GLN A 158 17.14 25.72 -0.88
CA GLN A 158 17.86 24.45 -0.75
C GLN A 158 19.32 24.73 -1.12
N GLN A 159 20.22 24.60 -0.15
CA GLN A 159 21.66 24.58 -0.43
C GLN A 159 21.92 23.45 -1.43
N LYS A 160 22.29 23.81 -2.66
CA LYS A 160 22.85 22.86 -3.62
C LYS A 160 24.09 22.27 -2.99
N SER A 161 24.03 20.97 -2.60
CA SER A 161 25.23 20.21 -2.30
C SER A 161 26.01 20.05 -3.59
N THR A 162 27.02 20.89 -3.77
CA THR A 162 28.07 20.68 -4.76
C THR A 162 28.96 19.54 -4.26
N SER A 163 28.89 18.40 -4.93
CA SER A 163 29.94 17.37 -4.96
C SER A 163 30.67 17.48 -6.26
#